data_792f142f47e0534853f6f3fb2413e074
#
_entry.id   792f142f47e0534853f6f3fb2413e074
#
_cell.length_a   1.000
_cell.length_b   1.000
_cell.length_c   1.000
_cell.angle_alpha   90.00
_cell.angle_beta   90.00
_cell.angle_gamma   90.00
#
_symmetry.space_group_name_H-M   'P 1'
#
loop_
_entity.id
_entity.type
_entity.pdbx_description
1 polymer ?
#
loop_
_entity_poly.entity_id
_entity_poly.type
_entity_poly.pdbx_seq_one_letter_code
_entity_poly.pdbx_strand_id
1 'polypeptide(L)'
;MKSITINGSKRESVGKKATKALRNAGQVPCVLYGGDKPVHFSAPELAFSKLIYTPNAHTVVIALGDVSLNAVLQDIQFHPVTDKILHIDFYQLFDDKEIAMDIPVVLNGNPLGVKAGGVLRRNRRKLRIKALPTNLPDNIQIDISGLKIGNKVYVSELLNDDYKFLHSDNTVVCQVKQSRVSVDIEDDEEDEEGEPSEEGSTEGSKENPTPPPGGGESSDA
;
A
#
# COMPACT_ATOMS: atom_id res chain seq x y z
N MET A 1 -10.27 -12.63 13.88
CA MET A 1 -9.14 -12.79 12.93
C MET A 1 -8.86 -14.25 12.61
N LYS A 2 -8.42 -14.53 11.36
CA LYS A 2 -7.96 -15.87 10.96
C LYS A 2 -6.55 -16.11 11.49
N SER A 3 -6.29 -17.31 12.04
CA SER A 3 -4.98 -17.71 12.54
C SER A 3 -4.21 -18.54 11.51
N ILE A 4 -2.92 -18.31 11.39
CA ILE A 4 -1.99 -19.09 10.55
C ILE A 4 -0.96 -19.73 11.46
N THR A 5 -0.80 -21.05 11.35
CA THR A 5 0.23 -21.77 12.12
C THR A 5 1.54 -21.81 11.36
N ILE A 6 2.63 -21.43 12.00
CA ILE A 6 3.99 -21.45 11.46
C ILE A 6 4.86 -22.34 12.35
N ASN A 7 5.41 -23.38 11.75
CA ASN A 7 6.36 -24.28 12.43
C ASN A 7 7.78 -23.69 12.30
N GLY A 8 8.39 -23.42 13.42
CA GLY A 8 9.75 -22.90 13.49
C GLY A 8 10.66 -23.72 14.37
N SER A 9 11.95 -23.54 14.19
CA SER A 9 12.99 -24.11 15.06
C SER A 9 13.63 -23.02 15.89
N LYS A 10 13.70 -23.23 17.22
CA LYS A 10 14.41 -22.32 18.12
C LYS A 10 15.88 -22.28 17.79
N ARG A 11 16.47 -21.07 17.80
CA ARG A 11 17.91 -20.89 17.56
C ARG A 11 18.58 -20.22 18.74
N GLU A 12 19.78 -20.70 19.06
CA GLU A 12 20.62 -20.14 20.13
C GLU A 12 21.71 -19.23 19.54
N SER A 13 22.22 -19.59 18.37
CA SER A 13 23.25 -18.79 17.74
C SER A 13 22.65 -17.57 17.03
N VAL A 14 22.92 -16.38 17.59
CA VAL A 14 22.58 -15.08 17.05
C VAL A 14 23.84 -14.41 16.54
N GLY A 15 23.84 -13.92 15.31
CA GLY A 15 24.98 -13.18 14.77
C GLY A 15 25.02 -13.19 13.24
N LYS A 16 25.88 -12.36 12.67
CA LYS A 16 25.95 -12.10 11.22
C LYS A 16 26.25 -13.37 10.40
N LYS A 17 27.19 -14.21 10.85
CA LYS A 17 27.60 -15.42 10.14
C LYS A 17 26.50 -16.49 10.13
N ALA A 18 25.88 -16.74 11.30
CA ALA A 18 24.79 -17.71 11.45
C ALA A 18 23.54 -17.27 10.66
N THR A 19 23.17 -16.00 10.73
CA THR A 19 22.02 -15.43 9.99
C THR A 19 22.22 -15.51 8.47
N LYS A 20 23.45 -15.28 7.98
CA LYS A 20 23.77 -15.43 6.55
C LYS A 20 23.65 -16.89 6.09
N ALA A 21 24.11 -17.84 6.90
CA ALA A 21 23.99 -19.28 6.60
C ALA A 21 22.53 -19.74 6.52
N LEU A 22 21.67 -19.26 7.45
CA LEU A 22 20.22 -19.56 7.43
C LEU A 22 19.55 -19.04 6.17
N ARG A 23 19.80 -17.79 5.79
CA ARG A 23 19.22 -17.20 4.56
C ARG A 23 19.67 -17.96 3.31
N ASN A 24 20.91 -18.40 3.25
CA ASN A 24 21.41 -19.23 2.14
C ASN A 24 20.73 -20.60 2.08
N ALA A 25 20.28 -21.12 3.22
CA ALA A 25 19.53 -22.38 3.33
C ALA A 25 18.00 -22.17 3.10
N GLY A 26 17.54 -20.98 2.67
CA GLY A 26 16.12 -20.68 2.44
C GLY A 26 15.29 -20.54 3.72
N GLN A 27 15.96 -20.31 4.86
CA GLN A 27 15.29 -20.06 6.14
C GLN A 27 15.36 -18.58 6.51
N VAL A 28 14.27 -18.08 7.05
CA VAL A 28 14.14 -16.71 7.53
C VAL A 28 14.38 -16.66 9.03
N PRO A 29 15.34 -15.85 9.51
CA PRO A 29 15.52 -15.58 10.92
C PRO A 29 14.40 -14.68 11.43
N CYS A 30 13.77 -15.08 12.53
CA CYS A 30 12.65 -14.36 13.16
C CYS A 30 12.92 -14.11 14.63
N VAL A 31 12.25 -13.09 15.18
CA VAL A 31 12.26 -12.77 16.59
C VAL A 31 10.83 -12.62 17.08
N LEU A 32 10.52 -13.23 18.21
CA LEU A 32 9.28 -13.02 18.94
C LEU A 32 9.60 -12.29 20.23
N TYR A 33 8.99 -11.13 20.44
CA TYR A 33 9.14 -10.31 21.64
C TYR A 33 7.78 -9.91 22.23
N GLY A 34 7.79 -9.25 23.38
CA GLY A 34 6.57 -8.89 24.12
C GLY A 34 6.35 -9.74 25.36
N GLY A 35 6.97 -10.93 25.46
CA GLY A 35 7.04 -11.74 26.69
C GLY A 35 8.22 -11.38 27.56
N ASP A 36 8.52 -12.24 28.56
CA ASP A 36 9.62 -12.02 29.53
C ASP A 36 10.99 -12.00 28.86
N LYS A 37 11.19 -12.83 27.85
CA LYS A 37 12.45 -12.91 27.08
C LYS A 37 12.17 -12.98 25.58
N PRO A 38 12.98 -12.34 24.75
CA PRO A 38 12.86 -12.49 23.30
C PRO A 38 13.22 -13.91 22.89
N VAL A 39 12.39 -14.51 22.04
CA VAL A 39 12.61 -15.85 21.51
C VAL A 39 13.07 -15.73 20.06
N HIS A 40 14.27 -16.22 19.79
CA HIS A 40 14.82 -16.26 18.43
C HIS A 40 14.51 -17.61 17.80
N PHE A 41 13.97 -17.60 16.59
CA PHE A 41 13.66 -18.81 15.84
C PHE A 41 13.90 -18.61 14.34
N SER A 42 13.85 -19.69 13.59
CA SER A 42 13.89 -19.67 12.12
C SER A 42 12.79 -20.55 11.56
N ALA A 43 12.26 -20.17 10.42
CA ALA A 43 11.28 -20.96 9.69
C ALA A 43 11.53 -20.85 8.19
N PRO A 44 11.03 -21.80 7.37
CA PRO A 44 11.15 -21.75 5.92
C PRO A 44 10.44 -20.51 5.35
N GLU A 45 11.04 -19.87 4.34
CA GLU A 45 10.47 -18.69 3.69
C GLU A 45 9.05 -18.93 3.16
N LEU A 46 8.80 -20.13 2.62
CA LEU A 46 7.48 -20.53 2.11
C LEU A 46 6.37 -20.53 3.16
N ALA A 47 6.69 -20.78 4.44
CA ALA A 47 5.72 -20.77 5.53
C ALA A 47 5.08 -19.39 5.74
N PHE A 48 5.80 -18.33 5.37
CA PHE A 48 5.35 -16.95 5.53
C PHE A 48 4.56 -16.42 4.33
N SER A 49 4.53 -17.13 3.21
CA SER A 49 3.91 -16.66 1.97
C SER A 49 2.43 -16.29 2.15
N LYS A 50 1.67 -17.12 2.86
CA LYS A 50 0.26 -16.86 3.15
C LYS A 50 0.05 -15.68 4.09
N LEU A 51 1.00 -15.41 4.99
CA LEU A 51 0.92 -14.30 5.94
C LEU A 51 1.22 -12.95 5.27
N ILE A 52 2.21 -12.95 4.36
CA ILE A 52 2.78 -11.71 3.81
C ILE A 52 2.04 -11.26 2.54
N TYR A 53 1.73 -12.21 1.65
CA TYR A 53 1.17 -11.91 0.33
C TYR A 53 -0.36 -11.93 0.29
N THR A 54 -1.04 -12.10 1.43
CA THR A 54 -2.49 -11.92 1.51
C THR A 54 -2.84 -10.51 1.99
N PRO A 55 -3.93 -9.93 1.47
CA PRO A 55 -4.32 -8.57 1.83
C PRO A 55 -4.94 -8.45 3.23
N ASN A 56 -5.24 -9.56 3.91
CA ASN A 56 -5.90 -9.54 5.22
C ASN A 56 -4.89 -9.53 6.37
N ALA A 57 -5.30 -8.99 7.51
CA ALA A 57 -4.55 -9.12 8.74
C ALA A 57 -4.81 -10.50 9.38
N HIS A 58 -3.75 -11.14 9.86
CA HIS A 58 -3.79 -12.47 10.45
C HIS A 58 -3.11 -12.48 11.81
N THR A 59 -3.63 -13.29 12.71
CA THR A 59 -2.90 -13.74 13.89
C THR A 59 -2.04 -14.95 13.52
N VAL A 60 -0.91 -15.11 14.18
CA VAL A 60 0.06 -16.18 13.91
C VAL A 60 0.22 -17.05 15.14
N VAL A 61 0.08 -18.35 14.97
CA VAL A 61 0.44 -19.33 15.98
C VAL A 61 1.82 -19.88 15.63
N ILE A 62 2.83 -19.53 16.43
CA ILE A 62 4.20 -19.96 16.24
C ILE A 62 4.40 -21.25 17.07
N ALA A 63 4.61 -22.37 16.38
CA ALA A 63 4.91 -23.66 16.99
C ALA A 63 6.43 -23.88 17.02
N LEU A 64 7.00 -23.93 18.23
CA LEU A 64 8.43 -24.14 18.47
C LEU A 64 8.63 -25.43 19.26
N GLY A 65 8.53 -26.59 18.58
CA GLY A 65 8.51 -27.89 19.23
C GLY A 65 7.23 -28.07 20.06
N ASP A 66 7.38 -28.18 21.38
CA ASP A 66 6.26 -28.42 22.30
C ASP A 66 5.53 -27.14 22.73
N VAL A 67 6.02 -25.96 22.34
CA VAL A 67 5.47 -24.67 22.76
C VAL A 67 4.80 -23.98 21.59
N SER A 68 3.52 -23.61 21.79
CA SER A 68 2.74 -22.80 20.85
C SER A 68 2.52 -21.42 21.43
N LEU A 69 2.89 -20.37 20.68
CA LEU A 69 2.78 -18.98 21.10
C LEU A 69 1.94 -18.20 20.10
N ASN A 70 0.94 -17.49 20.60
CA ASN A 70 0.13 -16.58 19.78
C ASN A 70 0.90 -15.28 19.57
N ALA A 71 0.95 -14.83 18.34
CA ALA A 71 1.71 -13.64 17.96
C ALA A 71 1.02 -12.88 16.82
N VAL A 72 1.45 -11.66 16.62
CA VAL A 72 1.08 -10.83 15.47
C VAL A 72 2.33 -10.38 14.75
N LEU A 73 2.24 -10.26 13.45
CA LEU A 73 3.28 -9.70 12.60
C LEU A 73 3.43 -8.21 12.91
N GLN A 74 4.64 -7.76 13.25
CA GLN A 74 4.93 -6.38 13.57
C GLN A 74 5.71 -5.68 12.45
N ASP A 75 6.78 -6.30 11.99
CA ASP A 75 7.60 -5.75 10.91
C ASP A 75 8.22 -6.84 10.03
N ILE A 76 8.51 -6.49 8.78
CA ILE A 76 9.12 -7.37 7.79
C ILE A 76 10.20 -6.60 7.06
N GLN A 77 11.39 -7.21 6.97
CA GLN A 77 12.48 -6.69 6.18
C GLN A 77 12.65 -7.49 4.90
N PHE A 78 12.60 -6.82 3.76
CA PHE A 78 12.84 -7.41 2.44
C PHE A 78 14.20 -7.00 1.89
N HIS A 79 14.74 -7.83 1.02
CA HIS A 79 15.93 -7.50 0.26
C HIS A 79 15.55 -6.55 -0.90
N PRO A 80 16.19 -5.37 -1.06
CA PRO A 80 15.72 -4.31 -1.96
C PRO A 80 15.75 -4.66 -3.46
N VAL A 81 16.49 -5.70 -3.84
CA VAL A 81 16.64 -6.11 -5.25
C VAL A 81 15.95 -7.44 -5.55
N THR A 82 15.97 -8.38 -4.60
CA THR A 82 15.48 -9.76 -4.83
C THR A 82 14.14 -10.04 -4.17
N ASP A 83 13.59 -9.07 -3.41
CA ASP A 83 12.34 -9.17 -2.63
C ASP A 83 12.28 -10.37 -1.66
N LYS A 84 13.41 -11.04 -1.43
CA LYS A 84 13.51 -12.11 -0.44
C LYS A 84 13.36 -11.58 0.97
N ILE A 85 12.71 -12.34 1.82
CA ILE A 85 12.50 -11.99 3.21
C ILE A 85 13.83 -12.11 3.97
N LEU A 86 14.29 -11.01 4.58
CA LEU A 86 15.50 -10.96 5.36
C LEU A 86 15.27 -11.21 6.85
N HIS A 87 14.21 -10.66 7.41
CA HIS A 87 13.87 -10.75 8.82
C HIS A 87 12.40 -10.51 9.04
N ILE A 88 11.82 -11.14 10.05
CA ILE A 88 10.45 -10.92 10.48
C ILE A 88 10.40 -10.76 11.99
N ASP A 89 9.70 -9.73 12.43
CA ASP A 89 9.46 -9.40 13.82
C ASP A 89 8.03 -9.74 14.21
N PHE A 90 7.89 -10.52 15.27
CA PHE A 90 6.60 -10.89 15.85
C PHE A 90 6.45 -10.34 17.27
N TYR A 91 5.26 -9.88 17.57
CA TYR A 91 4.87 -9.48 18.91
C TYR A 91 3.94 -10.53 19.53
N GLN A 92 4.26 -11.00 20.73
CA GLN A 92 3.46 -11.98 21.44
C GLN A 92 2.13 -11.36 21.88
N LEU A 93 1.04 -12.09 21.65
CA LEU A 93 -0.29 -11.70 22.06
C LEU A 93 -0.55 -12.13 23.49
N PHE A 94 -1.13 -11.21 24.26
CA PHE A 94 -1.67 -11.45 25.60
C PHE A 94 -3.10 -10.89 25.62
N ASP A 95 -4.04 -11.62 26.20
CA ASP A 95 -5.45 -11.26 26.21
C ASP A 95 -5.72 -9.92 26.92
N ASP A 96 -4.88 -9.59 27.90
CA ASP A 96 -5.02 -8.40 28.76
C ASP A 96 -4.29 -7.16 28.24
N LYS A 97 -3.50 -7.28 27.17
CA LYS A 97 -2.67 -6.19 26.67
C LYS A 97 -3.17 -5.67 25.33
N GLU A 98 -3.35 -4.35 25.24
CA GLU A 98 -3.61 -3.69 23.97
C GLU A 98 -2.38 -3.76 23.06
N ILE A 99 -2.60 -4.09 21.82
CA ILE A 99 -1.55 -4.16 20.78
C ILE A 99 -1.83 -3.17 19.67
N ALA A 100 -0.75 -2.69 19.06
CA ALA A 100 -0.82 -1.85 17.88
C ALA A 100 -0.42 -2.68 16.65
N MET A 101 -1.27 -2.68 15.62
CA MET A 101 -0.96 -3.34 14.36
C MET A 101 -1.54 -2.60 13.16
N ASP A 102 -1.02 -2.90 11.99
CA ASP A 102 -1.45 -2.32 10.73
C ASP A 102 -2.55 -3.17 10.09
N ILE A 103 -3.77 -2.62 10.03
CA ILE A 103 -4.93 -3.28 9.44
C ILE A 103 -5.16 -2.76 8.02
N PRO A 104 -5.38 -3.65 7.04
CA PRO A 104 -5.64 -3.26 5.67
C PRO A 104 -7.01 -2.60 5.51
N VAL A 105 -7.07 -1.60 4.62
CA VAL A 105 -8.30 -0.90 4.25
C VAL A 105 -8.84 -1.49 2.95
N VAL A 106 -10.08 -1.94 2.98
CA VAL A 106 -10.83 -2.44 1.82
C VAL A 106 -11.86 -1.39 1.43
N LEU A 107 -11.79 -0.94 0.19
CA LEU A 107 -12.74 0.01 -0.37
C LEU A 107 -13.84 -0.75 -1.10
N ASN A 108 -15.08 -0.56 -0.69
CA ASN A 108 -16.25 -1.22 -1.28
C ASN A 108 -17.02 -0.22 -2.14
N GLY A 109 -17.55 -0.69 -3.28
CA GLY A 109 -18.35 0.11 -4.20
C GLY A 109 -17.52 0.83 -5.27
N ASN A 110 -18.24 1.51 -6.18
CA ASN A 110 -17.64 2.31 -7.25
C ASN A 110 -18.10 3.77 -7.10
N PRO A 111 -17.18 4.71 -6.84
CA PRO A 111 -17.55 6.09 -6.54
C PRO A 111 -18.15 6.80 -7.75
N LEU A 112 -19.18 7.62 -7.49
CA LEU A 112 -19.84 8.46 -8.51
C LEU A 112 -18.85 9.39 -9.20
N GLY A 113 -17.87 9.91 -8.46
CA GLY A 113 -16.83 10.77 -9.01
C GLY A 113 -15.90 10.08 -10.02
N VAL A 114 -15.68 8.77 -9.92
CA VAL A 114 -14.92 8.00 -10.93
C VAL A 114 -15.78 7.81 -12.19
N LYS A 115 -17.09 7.60 -12.04
CA LYS A 115 -18.00 7.53 -13.19
C LYS A 115 -18.09 8.85 -13.94
N ALA A 116 -17.87 9.99 -13.25
CA ALA A 116 -17.82 11.33 -13.81
C ALA A 116 -16.41 11.76 -14.28
N GLY A 117 -15.49 10.81 -14.53
CA GLY A 117 -14.15 11.09 -15.06
C GLY A 117 -13.07 11.39 -14.01
N GLY A 118 -13.39 11.31 -12.72
CA GLY A 118 -12.40 11.46 -11.63
C GLY A 118 -11.53 10.22 -11.44
N VAL A 119 -10.41 10.38 -10.73
CA VAL A 119 -9.47 9.30 -10.38
C VAL A 119 -9.48 9.04 -8.89
N LEU A 120 -9.77 7.79 -8.49
CA LEU A 120 -9.68 7.35 -7.10
C LEU A 120 -8.22 7.21 -6.68
N ARG A 121 -7.80 7.97 -5.67
CA ARG A 121 -6.48 7.88 -5.08
C ARG A 121 -6.57 7.33 -3.66
N ARG A 122 -5.92 6.20 -3.41
CA ARG A 122 -5.72 5.65 -2.06
C ARG A 122 -4.48 6.27 -1.45
N ASN A 123 -4.63 7.09 -0.42
CA ASN A 123 -3.51 7.70 0.30
C ASN A 123 -2.94 6.73 1.34
N ARG A 124 -3.82 5.95 1.98
CA ARG A 124 -3.44 4.92 2.97
C ARG A 124 -4.05 3.58 2.58
N ARG A 125 -3.21 2.57 2.49
CA ARG A 125 -3.64 1.18 2.23
C ARG A 125 -3.84 0.38 3.51
N LYS A 126 -3.15 0.80 4.59
CA LYS A 126 -3.23 0.23 5.93
C LYS A 126 -3.40 1.35 6.93
N LEU A 127 -4.14 1.10 7.99
CA LEU A 127 -4.30 2.01 9.13
C LEU A 127 -3.77 1.32 10.37
N ARG A 128 -2.95 2.02 11.13
CA ARG A 128 -2.43 1.53 12.40
C ARG A 128 -3.45 1.77 13.48
N ILE A 129 -3.92 0.67 14.07
CA ILE A 129 -4.90 0.68 15.16
C ILE A 129 -4.31 0.09 16.42
N LYS A 130 -4.88 0.46 17.55
CA LYS A 130 -4.58 -0.06 18.87
C LYS A 130 -5.84 -0.64 19.47
N ALA A 131 -5.85 -1.94 19.80
CA ALA A 131 -6.98 -2.64 20.37
C ALA A 131 -6.56 -3.86 21.19
N LEU A 132 -7.50 -4.42 21.93
CA LEU A 132 -7.34 -5.76 22.52
C LEU A 132 -7.38 -6.83 21.40
N PRO A 133 -6.70 -7.97 21.58
CA PRO A 133 -6.67 -9.04 20.57
C PRO A 133 -8.04 -9.55 20.15
N THR A 134 -9.02 -9.54 21.07
CA THR A 134 -10.40 -9.95 20.81
C THR A 134 -11.16 -9.00 19.89
N ASN A 135 -10.84 -7.70 19.92
CA ASN A 135 -11.54 -6.64 19.21
C ASN A 135 -10.84 -6.23 17.90
N LEU A 136 -9.80 -6.97 17.49
CA LEU A 136 -9.07 -6.67 16.26
C LEU A 136 -9.87 -7.12 15.04
N PRO A 137 -10.18 -6.21 14.06
CA PRO A 137 -10.83 -6.58 12.81
C PRO A 137 -9.84 -7.19 11.82
N ASP A 138 -10.32 -8.05 10.91
CA ASP A 138 -9.52 -8.59 9.79
C ASP A 138 -9.19 -7.52 8.75
N ASN A 139 -10.11 -6.59 8.53
CA ASN A 139 -9.98 -5.45 7.61
C ASN A 139 -10.91 -4.31 8.03
N ILE A 140 -10.61 -3.11 7.55
CA ILE A 140 -11.47 -1.94 7.71
C ILE A 140 -12.18 -1.71 6.38
N GLN A 141 -13.50 -1.87 6.36
CA GLN A 141 -14.31 -1.68 5.16
C GLN A 141 -14.81 -0.24 5.10
N ILE A 142 -14.63 0.39 3.93
CA ILE A 142 -15.08 1.76 3.66
C ILE A 142 -15.96 1.72 2.41
N ASP A 143 -17.20 2.21 2.53
CA ASP A 143 -18.05 2.40 1.38
C ASP A 143 -17.70 3.72 0.69
N ILE A 144 -17.33 3.63 -0.58
CA ILE A 144 -16.95 4.78 -1.40
C ILE A 144 -17.97 5.11 -2.48
N SER A 145 -19.11 4.41 -2.51
CA SER A 145 -20.13 4.55 -3.58
C SER A 145 -20.66 5.98 -3.75
N GLY A 146 -20.81 6.73 -2.64
CA GLY A 146 -21.32 8.10 -2.63
C GLY A 146 -20.29 9.19 -2.91
N LEU A 147 -18.99 8.86 -3.09
CA LEU A 147 -17.96 9.89 -3.24
C LEU A 147 -18.02 10.57 -4.61
N LYS A 148 -18.11 11.91 -4.60
CA LYS A 148 -18.02 12.79 -5.76
C LYS A 148 -16.57 13.24 -6.00
N ILE A 149 -16.31 13.87 -7.14
CA ILE A 149 -15.03 14.52 -7.44
C ILE A 149 -14.72 15.57 -6.36
N GLY A 150 -13.51 15.56 -5.84
CA GLY A 150 -13.05 16.43 -4.75
C GLY A 150 -13.30 15.89 -3.34
N ASN A 151 -14.17 14.90 -3.15
CA ASN A 151 -14.46 14.35 -1.84
C ASN A 151 -13.30 13.50 -1.31
N LYS A 152 -13.13 13.52 0.02
CA LYS A 152 -12.10 12.81 0.78
C LYS A 152 -12.79 12.05 1.91
N VAL A 153 -12.23 10.90 2.27
CA VAL A 153 -12.60 10.15 3.48
C VAL A 153 -11.50 10.30 4.50
N TYR A 154 -11.85 10.76 5.68
CA TYR A 154 -10.93 10.98 6.80
C TYR A 154 -10.99 9.81 7.80
N VAL A 155 -9.93 9.67 8.61
CA VAL A 155 -9.89 8.68 9.71
C VAL A 155 -10.99 8.98 10.74
N SER A 156 -11.33 10.26 10.98
CA SER A 156 -12.41 10.66 11.88
C SER A 156 -13.78 10.09 11.52
N GLU A 157 -14.04 9.79 10.23
CA GLU A 157 -15.30 9.18 9.77
C GLU A 157 -15.37 7.67 10.04
N LEU A 158 -14.24 7.05 10.40
CA LEU A 158 -14.10 5.60 10.62
C LEU A 158 -14.02 5.23 12.10
N LEU A 159 -14.21 6.19 13.00
CA LEU A 159 -14.13 5.96 14.44
C LEU A 159 -15.09 4.84 14.86
N ASN A 160 -14.58 3.92 15.68
CA ASN A 160 -15.30 2.82 16.27
C ASN A 160 -14.93 2.72 17.76
N ASP A 161 -15.84 2.25 18.60
CA ASP A 161 -15.61 2.11 20.04
C ASP A 161 -14.69 0.93 20.39
N ASP A 162 -14.56 -0.06 19.48
CA ASP A 162 -13.80 -1.29 19.72
C ASP A 162 -12.28 -1.10 19.61
N TYR A 163 -11.81 -0.09 18.88
CA TYR A 163 -10.39 0.15 18.64
C TYR A 163 -10.07 1.63 18.42
N LYS A 164 -8.83 2.01 18.71
CA LYS A 164 -8.33 3.38 18.56
C LYS A 164 -7.37 3.48 17.39
N PHE A 165 -7.58 4.46 16.52
CA PHE A 165 -6.61 4.80 15.49
C PHE A 165 -5.41 5.53 16.10
N LEU A 166 -4.20 5.16 15.64
CA LEU A 166 -2.96 5.86 16.01
C LEU A 166 -2.60 6.97 15.02
N HIS A 167 -3.41 7.15 13.99
CA HIS A 167 -3.30 8.24 13.03
C HIS A 167 -4.07 9.46 13.52
N SER A 168 -3.66 10.65 13.06
CA SER A 168 -4.43 11.89 13.27
C SER A 168 -5.80 11.81 12.58
N ASP A 169 -6.84 12.37 13.22
CA ASP A 169 -8.21 12.38 12.71
C ASP A 169 -8.34 13.02 11.33
N ASN A 170 -7.48 14.01 11.01
CA ASN A 170 -7.42 14.67 9.72
C ASN A 170 -6.67 13.88 8.63
N THR A 171 -6.23 12.66 8.91
CA THR A 171 -5.54 11.84 7.93
C THR A 171 -6.52 11.37 6.86
N VAL A 172 -6.22 11.69 5.59
CA VAL A 172 -7.04 11.27 4.44
C VAL A 172 -6.70 9.83 4.09
N VAL A 173 -7.69 8.95 4.09
CA VAL A 173 -7.57 7.52 3.71
C VAL A 173 -7.65 7.35 2.21
N CYS A 174 -8.72 7.87 1.59
CA CYS A 174 -8.89 7.89 0.14
C CYS A 174 -9.56 9.19 -0.31
N GLN A 175 -9.41 9.51 -1.59
CA GLN A 175 -9.99 10.70 -2.20
C GLN A 175 -10.24 10.47 -3.68
N VAL A 176 -11.24 11.14 -4.24
CA VAL A 176 -11.47 11.21 -5.68
C VAL A 176 -10.95 12.55 -6.18
N LYS A 177 -9.97 12.53 -7.07
CA LYS A 177 -9.41 13.74 -7.70
C LYS A 177 -9.94 13.88 -9.11
N GLN A 178 -10.04 15.11 -9.58
CA GLN A 178 -10.31 15.42 -10.98
C GLN A 178 -9.12 14.91 -11.84
N SER A 179 -9.43 14.30 -12.97
CA SER A 179 -8.42 13.94 -13.97
C SER A 179 -7.99 15.19 -14.73
N ARG A 180 -6.72 15.28 -15.11
CA ARG A 180 -6.26 16.39 -15.96
C ARG A 180 -6.83 16.33 -17.39
N VAL A 181 -7.24 15.14 -17.80
CA VAL A 181 -7.83 14.90 -19.14
C VAL A 181 -9.27 15.44 -19.22
N SER A 182 -10.01 15.53 -18.09
CA SER A 182 -11.38 16.07 -18.09
C SER A 182 -11.44 17.61 -18.15
N VAL A 183 -10.33 18.29 -17.89
CA VAL A 183 -10.27 19.77 -18.03
C VAL A 183 -10.19 20.18 -19.49
N ASP A 184 -9.51 19.37 -20.30
CA ASP A 184 -9.34 19.66 -21.75
C ASP A 184 -10.63 19.42 -22.56
N ILE A 185 -11.58 18.62 -22.04
CA ILE A 185 -12.86 18.31 -22.74
C ILE A 185 -13.94 19.35 -22.41
N GLU A 186 -13.90 19.99 -21.23
CA GLU A 186 -14.88 21.02 -20.86
C GLU A 186 -14.56 22.38 -21.53
N ASP A 187 -13.28 22.65 -21.84
CA ASP A 187 -12.87 23.87 -22.54
C ASP A 187 -13.10 23.77 -24.07
N ASP A 188 -13.15 22.54 -24.64
CA ASP A 188 -13.41 22.33 -26.09
C ASP A 188 -14.93 22.31 -26.41
N GLU A 189 -15.84 22.14 -25.43
CA GLU A 189 -17.30 22.18 -25.67
C GLU A 189 -17.92 23.58 -25.54
N GLU A 190 -17.21 24.57 -24.94
CA GLU A 190 -17.70 25.95 -24.83
C GLU A 190 -17.34 26.84 -26.05
N ASP A 191 -16.45 26.40 -26.96
CA ASP A 191 -16.04 27.17 -28.13
C ASP A 191 -16.80 26.84 -29.45
N GLU A 192 -17.80 25.91 -29.42
CA GLU A 192 -18.56 25.51 -30.64
C GLU A 192 -19.99 26.10 -30.75
N GLU A 193 -20.44 27.03 -29.89
CA GLU A 193 -21.69 27.75 -30.12
C GLU A 193 -21.47 29.23 -30.39
N GLY A 194 -21.18 29.55 -31.67
CA GLY A 194 -21.09 30.95 -32.10
C GLY A 194 -21.02 31.11 -33.63
N GLU A 195 -22.16 30.88 -34.26
CA GLU A 195 -22.76 31.46 -35.49
C GLU A 195 -21.98 31.53 -36.81
N PRO A 196 -22.72 31.27 -37.91
CA PRO A 196 -22.22 31.43 -39.28
C PRO A 196 -22.73 32.77 -39.90
N SER A 197 -21.91 33.53 -40.55
CA SER A 197 -22.32 34.31 -41.73
C SER A 197 -21.16 34.94 -42.50
N GLU A 198 -21.20 34.55 -43.75
CA GLU A 198 -21.16 35.36 -44.97
C GLU A 198 -19.83 35.90 -45.54
N GLU A 199 -19.54 35.29 -46.71
CA GLU A 199 -19.15 35.88 -48.01
C GLU A 199 -18.00 36.89 -48.09
N GLY A 200 -17.08 36.53 -48.98
CA GLY A 200 -16.26 37.55 -49.66
C GLY A 200 -14.97 37.02 -50.28
N SER A 201 -15.09 36.71 -51.56
CA SER A 201 -14.05 36.41 -52.53
C SER A 201 -12.79 37.30 -52.46
N THR A 202 -11.60 36.74 -52.70
CA THR A 202 -10.77 37.06 -53.87
C THR A 202 -9.29 36.63 -53.66
N GLU A 203 -8.81 35.83 -54.57
CA GLU A 203 -7.50 35.74 -55.25
C GLU A 203 -6.25 36.38 -54.64
N GLY A 204 -5.18 35.60 -54.65
CA GLY A 204 -3.82 36.16 -54.73
C GLY A 204 -2.68 35.25 -54.25
N SER A 205 -2.27 34.37 -55.10
CA SER A 205 -0.89 33.97 -55.49
C SER A 205 0.29 34.04 -54.51
N LYS A 206 0.99 32.90 -54.43
CA LYS A 206 2.47 32.73 -54.41
C LYS A 206 3.22 33.23 -53.17
N GLU A 207 4.06 32.48 -52.52
CA GLU A 207 5.34 31.91 -52.98
C GLU A 207 5.99 31.16 -51.80
N ASN A 208 6.47 29.97 -52.09
CA ASN A 208 7.39 29.18 -51.26
C ASN A 208 8.80 29.78 -51.42
N PRO A 209 9.65 29.78 -50.45
CA PRO A 209 10.93 29.15 -50.69
C PRO A 209 11.49 28.30 -49.54
N THR A 210 12.04 27.24 -50.01
CA THR A 210 12.91 26.18 -49.48
C THR A 210 14.13 26.69 -48.70
N PRO A 211 14.71 25.83 -47.82
CA PRO A 211 15.85 26.16 -46.94
C PRO A 211 17.21 25.99 -47.66
N PRO A 212 18.28 26.57 -47.20
CA PRO A 212 19.62 26.14 -47.56
C PRO A 212 20.28 25.27 -46.48
N PRO A 213 21.23 24.46 -46.97
CA PRO A 213 21.91 23.44 -46.14
C PRO A 213 23.32 23.88 -45.74
N GLY A 214 23.88 23.05 -44.88
CA GLY A 214 25.34 22.88 -44.82
C GLY A 214 26.04 23.52 -43.62
N GLY A 215 26.72 22.68 -42.97
CA GLY A 215 28.13 22.31 -43.11
C GLY A 215 28.84 22.67 -41.82
N GLY A 216 29.50 21.74 -41.28
CA GLY A 216 30.88 21.36 -41.35
C GLY A 216 31.45 21.37 -39.97
N GLU A 217 31.88 20.22 -39.53
CA GLU A 217 33.25 19.79 -39.23
C GLU A 217 34.04 20.50 -38.16
N SER A 218 34.48 19.68 -37.30
CA SER A 218 35.85 19.30 -36.83
C SER A 218 36.20 19.74 -35.41
N SER A 219 36.54 18.78 -34.62
CA SER A 219 37.85 18.26 -34.21
C SER A 219 38.37 18.76 -32.86
N ASP A 220 38.85 17.76 -32.15
CA ASP A 220 39.99 17.71 -31.23
C ASP A 220 40.00 18.50 -29.89
N ALA A 221 39.99 17.77 -28.84
CA ALA A 221 41.10 17.45 -27.91
C ALA A 221 40.56 16.53 -26.80
#